data_f91c582471fbe3faa8597a027d921cd6
#
_entry.id   f91c582471fbe3faa8597a027d921cd6
#
_cell.length_a   1.000
_cell.length_b   1.000
_cell.length_c   1.000
_cell.angle_alpha   90.00
_cell.angle_beta   90.00
_cell.angle_gamma   90.00
#
_symmetry.space_group_name_H-M   'P 1'
#
loop_
_entity.id
_entity.type
_entity.pdbx_description
1 polymer ?
#
loop_
_entity_poly.entity_id
_entity_poly.type
_entity_poly.pdbx_seq_one_letter_code
_entity_poly.pdbx_strand_id
1 'polypeptide(L)'
;FEIVEKNILNNFNFKNFKTQFDIIFLDPPYKEKNINMIFQNIKEKQILTKNGLVILHRNKKAFDEITNDFLEIDKRVYGISKIIYFKLR
;
A
#
# COMPACT_ATOMS: atom_id res chain seq x y z
N PHE A 1 -9.92 4.57 -13.18
CA PHE A 1 -9.36 4.03 -11.93
C PHE A 1 -9.37 5.09 -10.83
N GLU A 2 -9.21 4.66 -9.60
CA GLU A 2 -9.18 5.55 -8.46
C GLU A 2 -7.91 5.32 -7.64
N ILE A 3 -7.43 6.41 -7.02
CA ILE A 3 -6.24 6.38 -6.19
C ILE A 3 -6.64 6.70 -4.76
N VAL A 4 -6.21 5.86 -3.82
CA VAL A 4 -6.47 6.06 -2.39
C VAL A 4 -5.15 6.42 -1.72
N GLU A 5 -5.12 7.55 -1.02
CA GLU A 5 -3.93 7.98 -0.31
C GLU A 5 -3.89 7.41 1.10
N LYS A 6 -2.69 7.20 1.61
CA LYS A 6 -2.45 6.56 2.89
C LYS A 6 -3.12 7.27 4.07
N ASN A 7 -3.12 8.60 4.09
CA ASN A 7 -3.73 9.33 5.21
C ASN A 7 -5.23 9.08 5.30
N ILE A 8 -5.87 8.78 4.20
CA ILE A 8 -7.27 8.36 4.20
C ILE A 8 -7.39 6.99 4.84
N LEU A 9 -6.47 6.07 4.50
CA LEU A 9 -6.49 4.70 5.03
C LEU A 9 -6.31 4.67 6.54
N ASN A 10 -5.50 5.56 7.11
CA ASN A 10 -5.26 5.60 8.54
C ASN A 10 -6.52 5.93 9.35
N ASN A 11 -7.37 6.78 8.80
CA ASN A 11 -8.55 7.28 9.50
C ASN A 11 -9.84 6.68 8.99
N PHE A 12 -9.73 5.76 8.05
CA PHE A 12 -10.88 5.24 7.33
C PHE A 12 -11.40 3.97 7.98
N ASN A 13 -12.72 3.89 8.09
CA ASN A 13 -13.37 2.65 8.52
C ASN A 13 -13.54 1.74 7.30
N PHE A 14 -12.64 0.77 7.14
CA PHE A 14 -12.67 -0.14 5.99
C PHE A 14 -13.98 -0.91 5.85
N LYS A 15 -14.72 -1.05 6.91
CA LYS A 15 -16.00 -1.77 6.86
C LYS A 15 -17.01 -1.09 5.92
N ASN A 16 -16.82 0.19 5.67
CA ASN A 16 -17.71 0.95 4.82
C ASN A 16 -17.27 1.01 3.35
N PHE A 17 -16.10 0.45 3.03
CA PHE A 17 -15.66 0.36 1.65
C PHE A 17 -16.45 -0.72 0.91
N LYS A 18 -17.22 -0.29 -0.07
CA LYS A 18 -17.98 -1.21 -0.93
C LYS A 18 -17.41 -1.25 -2.34
N THR A 19 -16.45 -0.38 -2.63
CA THR A 19 -15.85 -0.25 -3.96
C THR A 19 -14.40 -0.69 -3.90
N GLN A 20 -13.96 -1.40 -4.93
CA GLN A 20 -12.56 -1.76 -5.07
C GLN A 20 -11.85 -0.73 -5.90
N PHE A 21 -10.55 -0.56 -5.64
CA PHE A 21 -9.69 0.36 -6.37
C PHE A 21 -8.66 -0.41 -7.19
N ASP A 22 -8.33 0.13 -8.35
CA ASP A 22 -7.29 -0.45 -9.20
C ASP A 22 -5.89 -0.04 -8.76
N ILE A 23 -5.76 1.13 -8.17
CA ILE A 23 -4.47 1.65 -7.69
C ILE A 23 -4.67 2.26 -6.32
N ILE A 24 -3.84 1.83 -5.38
CA ILE A 24 -3.80 2.40 -4.04
C ILE A 24 -2.39 2.94 -3.83
N PHE A 25 -2.30 4.26 -3.59
CA PHE A 25 -1.02 4.91 -3.36
C PHE A 25 -0.86 5.17 -1.87
N LEU A 26 0.24 4.65 -1.30
CA LEU A 26 0.54 4.79 0.11
C LEU A 26 1.78 5.67 0.28
N ASP A 27 1.63 6.79 1.00
CA ASP A 27 2.73 7.70 1.28
C ASP A 27 2.77 7.98 2.79
N PRO A 28 3.11 6.97 3.60
CA PRO A 28 3.12 7.12 5.06
C PRO A 28 4.28 7.98 5.52
N PRO A 29 4.16 8.62 6.71
CA PRO A 29 5.30 9.31 7.31
C PRO A 29 6.47 8.37 7.50
N TYR A 30 7.69 8.93 7.51
CA TYR A 30 8.90 8.13 7.71
C TYR A 30 8.83 7.28 8.98
N LYS A 31 8.23 7.81 10.04
CA LYS A 31 8.16 7.13 11.33
C LYS A 31 7.09 6.05 11.41
N GLU A 32 6.26 5.90 10.39
CA GLU A 32 5.21 4.89 10.40
C GLU A 32 5.83 3.49 10.38
N LYS A 33 5.47 2.67 11.35
CA LYS A 33 6.01 1.31 11.49
C LYS A 33 4.99 0.22 11.19
N ASN A 34 3.72 0.59 11.01
CA ASN A 34 2.64 -0.38 10.84
C ASN A 34 2.24 -0.55 9.38
N ILE A 35 3.22 -0.50 8.48
CA ILE A 35 2.96 -0.62 7.04
C ILE A 35 2.32 -1.96 6.72
N ASN A 36 2.81 -3.04 7.33
CA ASN A 36 2.24 -4.36 7.10
C ASN A 36 0.76 -4.44 7.49
N MET A 37 0.37 -3.76 8.57
CA MET A 37 -1.03 -3.72 8.98
C MET A 37 -1.90 -3.08 7.90
N ILE A 38 -1.41 -2.02 7.26
CA ILE A 38 -2.14 -1.38 6.16
C ILE A 38 -2.33 -2.36 5.02
N PHE A 39 -1.29 -3.09 4.64
CA PHE A 39 -1.37 -4.10 3.58
C PHE A 39 -2.33 -5.22 3.95
N GLN A 40 -2.28 -5.69 5.19
CA GLN A 40 -3.21 -6.72 5.66
C GLN A 40 -4.66 -6.24 5.59
N ASN A 41 -4.91 -4.99 5.96
CA ASN A 41 -6.26 -4.43 5.86
C ASN A 41 -6.73 -4.35 4.41
N ILE A 42 -5.85 -3.96 3.50
CA ILE A 42 -6.19 -3.93 2.08
C ILE A 42 -6.62 -5.32 1.61
N LYS A 43 -5.87 -6.34 2.00
CA LYS A 43 -6.19 -7.71 1.63
C LYS A 43 -7.50 -8.19 2.27
N GLU A 44 -7.64 -8.01 3.57
CA GLU A 44 -8.79 -8.54 4.31
C GLU A 44 -10.10 -7.87 3.90
N LYS A 45 -10.06 -6.58 3.64
CA LYS A 45 -11.27 -5.83 3.28
C LYS A 45 -11.50 -5.83 1.77
N GLN A 46 -10.64 -6.48 1.01
CA GLN A 46 -10.80 -6.66 -0.44
C GLN A 46 -11.02 -5.34 -1.17
N ILE A 47 -10.25 -4.32 -0.81
CA ILE A 47 -10.40 -2.99 -1.41
C ILE A 47 -9.56 -2.82 -2.67
N LEU A 48 -8.69 -3.78 -2.99
CA LEU A 48 -7.88 -3.77 -4.20
C LEU A 48 -8.45 -4.76 -5.21
N THR A 49 -8.59 -4.33 -6.46
CA THR A 49 -9.04 -5.24 -7.52
C THR A 49 -8.02 -6.35 -7.73
N LYS A 50 -8.45 -7.45 -8.37
CA LYS A 50 -7.61 -8.63 -8.59
C LYS A 50 -6.31 -8.29 -9.30
N ASN A 51 -6.35 -7.37 -10.25
CA ASN A 51 -5.16 -6.95 -11.01
C ASN A 51 -4.65 -5.58 -10.59
N GLY A 52 -5.07 -5.12 -9.41
CA GLY A 52 -4.70 -3.81 -8.93
C GLY A 52 -3.27 -3.72 -8.42
N LEU A 53 -2.81 -2.48 -8.26
CA LEU A 53 -1.47 -2.20 -7.75
C LEU A 53 -1.55 -1.42 -6.46
N VAL A 54 -0.66 -1.74 -5.52
CA VAL A 54 -0.36 -0.91 -4.37
C VAL A 54 1.00 -0.29 -4.62
N ILE A 55 1.08 1.03 -4.56
CA ILE A 55 2.31 1.77 -4.78
C ILE A 55 2.71 2.39 -3.45
N LEU A 56 3.86 1.99 -2.93
CA LEU A 56 4.35 2.42 -1.62
C LEU A 56 5.54 3.33 -1.80
N HIS A 57 5.42 4.56 -1.27
CA HIS A 57 6.52 5.53 -1.24
C HIS A 57 7.12 5.53 0.16
N ARG A 58 8.43 5.30 0.24
CA ARG A 58 9.16 5.27 1.51
C ARG A 58 10.50 5.95 1.37
N ASN A 59 11.10 6.32 2.51
CA ASN A 59 12.52 6.67 2.53
C ASN A 59 13.32 5.43 2.15
N LYS A 60 14.41 5.61 1.41
CA LYS A 60 15.19 4.47 0.91
C LYS A 60 15.77 3.61 2.04
N LYS A 61 15.92 4.18 3.23
CA LYS A 61 16.48 3.45 4.39
C LYS A 61 15.41 2.72 5.19
N ALA A 62 14.14 2.95 4.91
CA ALA A 62 13.08 2.26 5.64
C ALA A 62 13.06 0.79 5.27
N PHE A 63 12.82 -0.05 6.27
CA PHE A 63 12.64 -1.48 6.07
C PHE A 63 11.25 -1.85 6.53
N ASP A 64 10.46 -2.42 5.65
CA ASP A 64 9.10 -2.83 5.93
C ASP A 64 8.91 -4.28 5.51
N GLU A 65 8.45 -5.11 6.42
CA GLU A 65 8.06 -6.47 6.09
C GLU A 65 6.60 -6.47 5.67
N ILE A 66 6.34 -6.94 4.46
CA ILE A 66 5.01 -6.96 3.90
C ILE A 66 4.50 -8.40 3.87
N THR A 67 3.24 -8.60 4.21
CA THR A 67 2.63 -9.93 4.23
C THR A 67 2.79 -10.64 2.88
N ASN A 68 2.89 -11.96 2.93
CA ASN A 68 3.04 -12.80 1.74
C ASN A 68 1.84 -12.76 0.80
N ASP A 69 0.75 -12.13 1.19
CA ASP A 69 -0.41 -11.94 0.31
C ASP A 69 -0.13 -10.98 -0.84
N PHE A 70 0.99 -10.24 -0.77
CA PHE A 70 1.39 -9.31 -1.80
C PHE A 70 2.73 -9.70 -2.38
N LEU A 71 2.88 -9.46 -3.67
CA LEU A 71 4.13 -9.71 -4.40
C LEU A 71 4.73 -8.38 -4.83
N GLU A 72 5.98 -8.13 -4.45
CA GLU A 72 6.72 -6.97 -4.95
C GLU A 72 7.08 -7.22 -6.40
N ILE A 73 6.60 -6.36 -7.31
CA ILE A 73 6.83 -6.55 -8.75
C ILE A 73 7.86 -5.57 -9.31
N ASP A 74 8.12 -4.46 -8.62
CA ASP A 74 9.13 -3.50 -9.06
C ASP A 74 9.50 -2.61 -7.88
N LYS A 75 10.70 -2.06 -7.94
CA LYS A 75 11.18 -1.10 -6.96
C LYS A 75 12.12 -0.12 -7.65
N ARG A 76 11.91 1.17 -7.40
CA ARG A 76 12.74 2.22 -7.98
C ARG A 76 13.21 3.15 -6.88
N VAL A 77 14.47 3.55 -6.94
CA VAL A 77 15.09 4.43 -5.95
C VAL A 77 15.37 5.77 -6.61
N TYR A 78 14.93 6.84 -5.95
CA TYR A 78 15.13 8.22 -6.42
C TYR A 78 15.68 9.05 -5.26
N GLY A 79 16.98 9.41 -5.30
CA GLY A 79 17.58 10.17 -4.22
C GLY A 79 17.42 9.47 -2.88
N ILE A 80 16.72 10.10 -1.94
CA ILE A 80 16.47 9.54 -0.60
C ILE A 80 15.17 8.73 -0.53
N SER A 81 14.45 8.63 -1.63
CA SER A 81 13.14 7.96 -1.68
C SER A 81 13.21 6.68 -2.48
N LYS A 82 12.28 5.78 -2.18
CA LYS A 82 12.05 4.59 -3.01
C LYS A 82 10.56 4.43 -3.24
N ILE A 83 10.21 3.90 -4.39
CA ILE A 83 8.84 3.58 -4.76
C ILE A 83 8.78 2.10 -5.06
N ILE A 84 7.88 1.39 -4.38
CA ILE A 84 7.76 -0.05 -4.50
C ILE A 84 6.36 -0.38 -5.00
N TYR A 85 6.29 -1.27 -5.98
CA TYR A 85 5.03 -1.67 -6.60
C TYR A 85 4.69 -3.08 -6.17
N PHE A 86 3.47 -3.25 -5.65
CA PHE A 86 2.98 -4.54 -5.21
C PHE A 86 1.70 -4.91 -5.93
N LYS A 87 1.46 -6.21 -6.08
CA LYS A 87 0.17 -6.73 -6.50
C LYS A 87 -0.22 -7.88 -5.58
N LEU A 88 -1.48 -8.26 -5.61
CA LEU A 88 -1.92 -9.45 -4.89
C LEU A 88 -1.26 -10.70 -5.49
N ARG A 89 -0.84 -11.59 -4.60
CA ARG A 89 -0.18 -12.83 -5.00
C ARG A 89 -1.19 -13.81 -5.60
#